data_4c195fb5773cf9f575259264b83acd97
#
_entry.id   4c195fb5773cf9f575259264b83acd97
#
_cell.length_a   1.000
_cell.length_b   1.000
_cell.length_c   1.000
_cell.angle_alpha   90.00
_cell.angle_beta   90.00
_cell.angle_gamma   90.00
#
_symmetry.space_group_name_H-M   'P 1'
#
loop_
_entity.id
_entity.type
_entity.pdbx_description
1 polymer ?
#
loop_
_entity_poly.entity_id
_entity_poly.type
_entity_poly.pdbx_seq_one_letter_code
_entity_poly.pdbx_strand_id
1 'polypeptide(L)'
;MNSLLSTTDLFIFFGSLFAVMAFGLWSGRKEENSEDYFLAGKSTRWWGVAGSIFGSNVSANHIVGMMGVGFAVGFAQSHFEITAIAGLLMLCYFFLPVYRKLNVYTLSDYLSKRYDDKSRVSYALIMVIIMVVIQMVPGFYIGSRSINLLLQGDTGKKAVAEASADINGVLSKVKINYGGDKYGSSPQIKIGSEIRENLSPILEDGKIVGVNFTENIIGLKPSMPMPVSFIGGNINNPEISPGDVEPFRYKLGILIMAIVTGAYVIFGGLKAVIVTDVIQSVLLLLAGLLVAYITFSQPEIGGWANLVARDLGSEGVERLHLYNASDHPSLPWTGVLTGLMVLHFYYWGTNQFIVQRALSARSDKEARIGILAAGFFKLLIPFFSIGTGIAAYYLFKDRNLEVAQDT
;
A
#
# COMPACT_ATOMS: atom_id res chain seq x y z
N MET A 1 -14.07 7.58 24.74
CA MET A 1 -13.36 7.37 23.46
C MET A 1 -14.17 6.38 22.66
N ASN A 2 -14.88 6.83 21.64
CA ASN A 2 -15.61 5.91 20.75
C ASN A 2 -14.64 5.41 19.69
N SER A 3 -13.85 4.36 20.02
CA SER A 3 -13.06 3.68 19.01
C SER A 3 -14.01 3.05 17.97
N LEU A 4 -13.59 3.02 16.71
CA LEU A 4 -14.34 2.30 15.65
C LEU A 4 -14.40 0.80 15.93
N LEU A 5 -13.47 0.30 16.76
CA LEU A 5 -13.36 -1.09 17.16
C LEU A 5 -13.98 -1.29 18.54
N SER A 6 -14.76 -2.35 18.68
CA SER A 6 -15.23 -2.83 19.99
C SER A 6 -14.07 -3.41 20.81
N THR A 7 -14.26 -3.58 22.10
CA THR A 7 -13.26 -4.25 22.96
C THR A 7 -12.95 -5.67 22.46
N THR A 8 -13.94 -6.36 21.94
CA THR A 8 -13.78 -7.69 21.35
C THR A 8 -12.88 -7.65 20.11
N ASP A 9 -13.09 -6.67 19.22
CA ASP A 9 -12.28 -6.51 18.01
C ASP A 9 -10.81 -6.23 18.35
N LEU A 10 -10.56 -5.36 19.36
CA LEU A 10 -9.21 -5.08 19.86
C LEU A 10 -8.54 -6.34 20.40
N PHE A 11 -9.30 -7.15 21.16
CA PHE A 11 -8.77 -8.40 21.71
C PHE A 11 -8.43 -9.40 20.60
N ILE A 12 -9.28 -9.54 19.59
CA ILE A 12 -9.04 -10.40 18.43
C ILE A 12 -7.83 -9.89 17.63
N PHE A 13 -7.73 -8.59 17.39
CA PHE A 13 -6.63 -7.98 16.64
C PHE A 13 -5.28 -8.21 17.31
N PHE A 14 -5.13 -7.78 18.56
CA PHE A 14 -3.85 -7.94 19.28
C PHE A 14 -3.56 -9.40 19.62
N GLY A 15 -4.59 -10.19 19.94
CA GLY A 15 -4.47 -11.62 20.24
C GLY A 15 -3.99 -12.42 19.02
N SER A 16 -4.53 -12.15 17.83
CA SER A 16 -4.08 -12.80 16.58
C SER A 16 -2.65 -12.41 16.21
N LEU A 17 -2.30 -11.12 16.35
CA LEU A 17 -0.94 -10.63 16.12
C LEU A 17 0.06 -11.32 17.04
N PHE A 18 -0.24 -11.36 18.34
CA PHE A 18 0.60 -12.04 19.33
C PHE A 18 0.72 -13.54 19.05
N ALA A 19 -0.37 -14.22 18.69
CA ALA A 19 -0.36 -15.64 18.36
C ALA A 19 0.53 -15.95 17.15
N VAL A 20 0.43 -15.15 16.09
CA VAL A 20 1.28 -15.31 14.88
C VAL A 20 2.76 -15.12 15.24
N MET A 21 3.10 -14.10 16.02
CA MET A 21 4.47 -13.84 16.46
C MET A 21 5.01 -14.96 17.35
N ALA A 22 4.23 -15.40 18.34
CA ALA A 22 4.62 -16.47 19.25
C ALA A 22 4.87 -17.79 18.49
N PHE A 23 4.00 -18.10 17.51
CA PHE A 23 4.15 -19.28 16.67
C PHE A 23 5.38 -19.19 15.77
N GLY A 24 5.65 -18.00 15.18
CA GLY A 24 6.87 -17.74 14.41
C GLY A 24 8.14 -17.96 15.24
N LEU A 25 8.24 -17.33 16.41
CA LEU A 25 9.38 -17.50 17.32
C LEU A 25 9.54 -18.95 17.80
N TRP A 26 8.43 -19.63 18.10
CA TRP A 26 8.47 -21.04 18.48
C TRP A 26 9.02 -21.92 17.36
N SER A 27 8.68 -21.61 16.09
CA SER A 27 9.17 -22.34 14.92
C SER A 27 10.66 -22.10 14.65
N GLY A 28 11.17 -20.88 14.88
CA GLY A 28 12.57 -20.48 14.67
C GLY A 28 13.54 -20.82 15.81
N ARG A 29 13.05 -21.34 16.95
CA ARG A 29 13.86 -21.53 18.18
C ARG A 29 15.03 -22.55 18.11
N LYS A 30 15.13 -23.30 17.03
CA LYS A 30 16.15 -24.36 16.85
C LYS A 30 17.11 -24.04 15.70
N GLU A 31 17.62 -22.84 15.65
CA GLU A 31 18.60 -22.41 14.66
C GLU A 31 20.01 -22.52 15.28
N GLU A 32 20.83 -23.43 14.79
CA GLU A 32 22.14 -23.74 15.36
C GLU A 32 23.31 -23.17 14.53
N ASN A 33 23.05 -22.84 13.26
CA ASN A 33 24.10 -22.38 12.35
C ASN A 33 23.60 -21.32 11.36
N SER A 34 24.51 -20.72 10.60
CA SER A 34 24.20 -19.69 9.63
C SER A 34 23.26 -20.17 8.51
N GLU A 35 23.32 -21.47 8.12
CA GLU A 35 22.41 -22.02 7.12
C GLU A 35 20.97 -22.10 7.65
N ASP A 36 20.80 -22.48 8.91
CA ASP A 36 19.50 -22.49 9.57
C ASP A 36 18.93 -21.08 9.65
N TYR A 37 19.74 -20.12 10.08
CA TYR A 37 19.32 -18.73 10.26
C TYR A 37 18.95 -18.04 8.94
N PHE A 38 19.79 -18.15 7.90
CA PHE A 38 19.61 -17.43 6.64
C PHE A 38 18.80 -18.20 5.60
N LEU A 39 18.77 -19.52 5.64
CA LEU A 39 18.10 -20.38 4.65
C LEU A 39 17.10 -21.36 5.26
N ALA A 40 16.72 -21.18 6.54
CA ALA A 40 15.80 -22.09 7.25
C ALA A 40 16.25 -23.58 7.13
N GLY A 41 17.56 -23.83 7.17
CA GLY A 41 18.16 -25.16 7.03
C GLY A 41 17.86 -25.85 5.69
N LYS A 42 17.53 -25.09 4.65
CA LYS A 42 17.08 -25.61 3.33
C LYS A 42 15.99 -26.68 3.46
N SER A 43 15.08 -26.52 4.39
CA SER A 43 14.04 -27.51 4.72
C SER A 43 12.64 -27.13 4.24
N THR A 44 12.48 -25.95 3.64
CA THR A 44 11.19 -25.37 3.26
C THR A 44 10.54 -26.16 2.12
N ARG A 45 9.29 -26.53 2.29
CA ARG A 45 8.45 -27.16 1.25
C ARG A 45 7.88 -26.09 0.32
N TRP A 46 7.35 -26.51 -0.84
CA TRP A 46 6.80 -25.61 -1.87
C TRP A 46 5.75 -24.64 -1.33
N TRP A 47 4.86 -25.07 -0.45
CA TRP A 47 3.83 -24.21 0.14
C TRP A 47 4.42 -23.13 1.07
N GLY A 48 5.52 -23.44 1.79
CA GLY A 48 6.25 -22.46 2.58
C GLY A 48 6.94 -21.43 1.70
N VAL A 49 7.56 -21.87 0.58
CA VAL A 49 8.16 -20.98 -0.42
C VAL A 49 7.08 -20.09 -1.05
N ALA A 50 5.96 -20.69 -1.48
CA ALA A 50 4.84 -19.96 -2.10
C ALA A 50 4.25 -18.91 -1.17
N GLY A 51 3.88 -19.33 0.04
CA GLY A 51 3.28 -18.45 1.05
C GLY A 51 4.24 -17.36 1.50
N SER A 52 5.53 -17.66 1.64
CA SER A 52 6.49 -16.65 2.06
C SER A 52 6.84 -15.66 0.94
N ILE A 53 7.00 -16.09 -0.32
CA ILE A 53 7.18 -15.18 -1.45
C ILE A 53 5.94 -14.29 -1.61
N PHE A 54 4.75 -14.85 -1.54
CA PHE A 54 3.50 -14.12 -1.63
C PHE A 54 3.32 -13.17 -0.45
N GLY A 55 3.41 -13.64 0.79
CA GLY A 55 3.20 -12.86 2.01
C GLY A 55 4.21 -11.74 2.22
N SER A 56 5.46 -11.97 1.82
CA SER A 56 6.48 -10.92 1.89
C SER A 56 6.31 -9.83 0.83
N ASN A 57 5.70 -10.15 -0.30
CA ASN A 57 5.42 -9.17 -1.35
C ASN A 57 4.13 -8.41 -1.05
N VAL A 58 3.08 -9.11 -0.61
CA VAL A 58 1.78 -8.50 -0.40
C VAL A 58 1.72 -7.85 0.98
N SER A 59 1.43 -6.58 1.00
CA SER A 59 1.38 -5.74 2.21
C SER A 59 0.08 -4.94 2.26
N ALA A 60 -0.11 -4.13 3.29
CA ALA A 60 -1.21 -3.17 3.37
C ALA A 60 -1.32 -2.27 2.12
N ASN A 61 -0.19 -1.99 1.45
CA ASN A 61 -0.18 -1.24 0.19
C ASN A 61 -0.93 -1.96 -0.93
N HIS A 62 -0.94 -3.29 -0.98
CA HIS A 62 -1.68 -4.06 -1.99
C HIS A 62 -3.19 -4.06 -1.72
N ILE A 63 -3.61 -3.96 -0.47
CA ILE A 63 -5.04 -3.89 -0.15
C ILE A 63 -5.51 -2.43 -0.22
N VAL A 64 -4.91 -1.54 0.56
CA VAL A 64 -5.36 -0.14 0.65
C VAL A 64 -4.88 0.68 -0.54
N GLY A 65 -3.59 0.61 -0.87
CA GLY A 65 -2.98 1.40 -1.94
C GLY A 65 -3.51 1.03 -3.33
N MET A 66 -3.51 -0.28 -3.70
CA MET A 66 -4.02 -0.69 -5.00
C MET A 66 -5.54 -0.54 -5.14
N MET A 67 -6.30 -0.65 -4.04
CA MET A 67 -7.72 -0.33 -4.04
C MET A 67 -7.94 1.16 -4.32
N GLY A 68 -7.14 2.04 -3.70
CA GLY A 68 -7.16 3.48 -3.98
C GLY A 68 -6.79 3.81 -5.43
N VAL A 69 -5.76 3.16 -6.00
CA VAL A 69 -5.40 3.32 -7.43
C VAL A 69 -6.48 2.76 -8.35
N GLY A 70 -7.09 1.61 -8.01
CA GLY A 70 -8.25 1.08 -8.72
C GLY A 70 -9.40 2.09 -8.79
N PHE A 71 -9.67 2.76 -7.67
CA PHE A 71 -10.65 3.85 -7.58
C PHE A 71 -10.26 5.05 -8.45
N ALA A 72 -9.01 5.52 -8.39
CA ALA A 72 -8.55 6.74 -9.05
C ALA A 72 -8.20 6.55 -10.54
N VAL A 73 -7.47 5.49 -10.88
CA VAL A 73 -6.88 5.26 -12.23
C VAL A 73 -7.57 4.11 -12.97
N GLY A 74 -7.90 3.01 -12.27
CA GLY A 74 -8.53 1.85 -12.87
C GLY A 74 -7.65 0.60 -12.93
N PHE A 75 -8.03 -0.36 -13.79
CA PHE A 75 -7.49 -1.71 -13.81
C PHE A 75 -6.10 -1.82 -14.45
N ALA A 76 -5.62 -0.79 -15.15
CA ALA A 76 -4.26 -0.74 -15.71
C ALA A 76 -3.17 -0.97 -14.64
N GLN A 77 -3.42 -0.62 -13.37
CA GLN A 77 -2.53 -0.92 -12.24
C GLN A 77 -2.27 -2.43 -12.07
N SER A 78 -3.15 -3.30 -12.56
CA SER A 78 -3.00 -4.76 -12.47
C SER A 78 -1.72 -5.29 -13.12
N HIS A 79 -1.11 -4.54 -14.04
CA HIS A 79 0.16 -4.90 -14.66
C HIS A 79 1.29 -5.10 -13.63
N PHE A 80 1.29 -4.41 -12.49
CA PHE A 80 2.26 -4.65 -11.42
C PHE A 80 2.19 -6.08 -10.87
N GLU A 81 1.03 -6.72 -10.93
CA GLU A 81 0.82 -8.09 -10.49
C GLU A 81 0.93 -9.11 -11.64
N ILE A 82 0.29 -8.82 -12.76
CA ILE A 82 0.23 -9.72 -13.92
C ILE A 82 1.62 -9.90 -14.53
N THR A 83 2.34 -8.82 -14.80
CA THR A 83 3.66 -8.89 -15.43
C THR A 83 4.76 -9.31 -14.47
N ALA A 84 4.52 -9.28 -13.14
CA ALA A 84 5.41 -9.88 -12.15
C ALA A 84 5.65 -11.38 -12.38
N ILE A 85 4.70 -12.07 -13.04
CA ILE A 85 4.84 -13.48 -13.42
C ILE A 85 6.06 -13.68 -14.30
N ALA A 86 6.34 -12.77 -15.24
CA ALA A 86 7.54 -12.82 -16.07
C ALA A 86 8.82 -12.83 -15.21
N GLY A 87 8.87 -11.97 -14.17
CA GLY A 87 9.98 -11.94 -13.22
C GLY A 87 10.10 -13.22 -12.40
N LEU A 88 8.98 -13.78 -11.94
CA LEU A 88 8.97 -15.06 -11.22
C LEU A 88 9.39 -16.24 -12.10
N LEU A 89 8.99 -16.26 -13.38
CA LEU A 89 9.45 -17.25 -14.34
C LEU A 89 10.96 -17.12 -14.58
N MET A 90 11.48 -15.89 -14.70
CA MET A 90 12.92 -15.66 -14.78
C MET A 90 13.65 -16.16 -13.53
N LEU A 91 13.13 -15.88 -12.35
CA LEU A 91 13.68 -16.45 -11.11
C LEU A 91 13.70 -17.99 -11.16
N CYS A 92 12.58 -18.60 -11.54
CA CYS A 92 12.37 -20.04 -11.53
C CYS A 92 13.32 -20.77 -12.48
N TYR A 93 13.49 -20.27 -13.70
CA TYR A 93 14.15 -21.00 -14.79
C TYR A 93 15.58 -20.51 -15.09
N PHE A 94 15.89 -19.25 -14.83
CA PHE A 94 17.22 -18.69 -15.13
C PHE A 94 18.07 -18.44 -13.89
N PHE A 95 17.55 -17.75 -12.87
CA PHE A 95 18.37 -17.35 -11.73
C PHE A 95 18.54 -18.46 -10.70
N LEU A 96 17.47 -19.11 -10.28
CA LEU A 96 17.48 -20.12 -9.23
C LEU A 96 18.48 -21.27 -9.51
N PRO A 97 18.55 -21.87 -10.73
CA PRO A 97 19.52 -22.91 -11.03
C PRO A 97 20.96 -22.44 -10.85
N VAL A 98 21.27 -21.20 -11.21
CA VAL A 98 22.62 -20.62 -11.05
C VAL A 98 22.95 -20.42 -9.59
N TYR A 99 22.04 -19.83 -8.82
CA TYR A 99 22.28 -19.57 -7.39
C TYR A 99 22.45 -20.87 -6.60
N ARG A 100 21.63 -21.88 -6.88
CA ARG A 100 21.74 -23.18 -6.20
C ARG A 100 23.01 -23.95 -6.59
N LYS A 101 23.40 -23.92 -7.87
CA LYS A 101 24.64 -24.53 -8.36
C LYS A 101 25.88 -23.93 -7.68
N LEU A 102 25.86 -22.61 -7.44
CA LEU A 102 26.95 -21.91 -6.77
C LEU A 102 26.90 -22.03 -5.25
N ASN A 103 25.85 -22.63 -4.70
CA ASN A 103 25.61 -22.77 -3.26
C ASN A 103 25.82 -21.45 -2.49
N VAL A 104 25.15 -20.39 -2.93
CA VAL A 104 25.23 -19.08 -2.30
C VAL A 104 24.14 -18.94 -1.22
N TYR A 105 24.48 -18.25 -0.12
CA TYR A 105 23.52 -17.88 0.93
C TYR A 105 22.82 -16.57 0.62
N THR A 106 23.55 -15.67 -0.01
CA THR A 106 23.08 -14.32 -0.34
C THR A 106 23.47 -13.94 -1.77
N LEU A 107 22.77 -12.96 -2.33
CA LEU A 107 23.13 -12.42 -3.64
C LEU A 107 24.45 -11.65 -3.61
N SER A 108 24.81 -11.07 -2.47
CA SER A 108 26.14 -10.49 -2.29
C SER A 108 27.24 -11.56 -2.40
N ASP A 109 27.02 -12.78 -1.88
CA ASP A 109 27.97 -13.89 -2.06
C ASP A 109 28.07 -14.33 -3.53
N TYR A 110 26.96 -14.28 -4.29
CA TYR A 110 26.99 -14.53 -5.72
C TYR A 110 27.91 -13.55 -6.45
N LEU A 111 27.83 -12.26 -6.12
CA LEU A 111 28.66 -11.23 -6.75
C LEU A 111 30.14 -11.39 -6.38
N SER A 112 30.47 -11.75 -5.14
CA SER A 112 31.83 -12.07 -4.74
C SER A 112 32.41 -13.23 -5.54
N LYS A 113 31.63 -14.31 -5.75
CA LYS A 113 32.07 -15.47 -6.55
C LYS A 113 32.20 -15.19 -8.04
N ARG A 114 31.43 -14.23 -8.57
CA ARG A 114 31.42 -13.90 -10.01
C ARG A 114 32.43 -12.82 -10.39
N TYR A 115 32.63 -11.85 -9.49
CA TYR A 115 33.46 -10.68 -9.71
C TYR A 115 34.53 -10.56 -8.61
N ASP A 116 34.24 -9.82 -7.55
CA ASP A 116 35.14 -9.57 -6.43
C ASP A 116 34.41 -9.18 -5.14
N ASP A 117 35.15 -9.03 -4.04
CA ASP A 117 34.61 -8.63 -2.76
C ASP A 117 34.16 -7.15 -2.73
N LYS A 118 34.70 -6.30 -3.59
CA LYS A 118 34.24 -4.90 -3.71
C LYS A 118 32.82 -4.85 -4.26
N SER A 119 32.53 -5.65 -5.28
CA SER A 119 31.18 -5.80 -5.85
C SER A 119 30.18 -6.33 -4.79
N ARG A 120 30.61 -7.30 -3.96
CA ARG A 120 29.83 -7.81 -2.82
C ARG A 120 29.45 -6.70 -1.86
N VAL A 121 30.44 -5.92 -1.39
CA VAL A 121 30.23 -4.85 -0.41
C VAL A 121 29.37 -3.73 -0.99
N SER A 122 29.65 -3.32 -2.22
CA SER A 122 28.87 -2.26 -2.90
C SER A 122 27.41 -2.66 -3.05
N TYR A 123 27.14 -3.89 -3.50
CA TYR A 123 25.78 -4.40 -3.61
C TYR A 123 25.06 -4.46 -2.25
N ALA A 124 25.75 -4.97 -1.22
CA ALA A 124 25.17 -5.06 0.13
C ALA A 124 24.80 -3.68 0.67
N LEU A 125 25.65 -2.69 0.49
CA LEU A 125 25.39 -1.29 0.91
C LEU A 125 24.18 -0.70 0.17
N ILE A 126 24.14 -0.84 -1.15
CA ILE A 126 23.02 -0.35 -1.97
C ILE A 126 21.73 -1.03 -1.53
N MET A 127 21.72 -2.35 -1.31
CA MET A 127 20.54 -3.08 -0.90
C MET A 127 20.04 -2.67 0.48
N VAL A 128 20.93 -2.42 1.44
CA VAL A 128 20.55 -1.91 2.76
C VAL A 128 19.86 -0.54 2.63
N ILE A 129 20.42 0.36 1.83
CA ILE A 129 19.82 1.69 1.59
C ILE A 129 18.43 1.54 0.95
N ILE A 130 18.29 0.72 -0.11
CA ILE A 130 17.00 0.48 -0.78
C ILE A 130 15.97 -0.12 0.20
N MET A 131 16.37 -1.11 0.99
CA MET A 131 15.46 -1.74 1.96
C MET A 131 14.97 -0.75 3.01
N VAL A 132 15.88 0.03 3.61
CA VAL A 132 15.53 0.96 4.69
C VAL A 132 14.75 2.17 4.18
N VAL A 133 15.22 2.80 3.09
CA VAL A 133 14.67 4.08 2.63
C VAL A 133 13.46 3.90 1.71
N ILE A 134 13.46 2.86 0.87
CA ILE A 134 12.42 2.70 -0.17
C ILE A 134 11.38 1.63 0.23
N GLN A 135 11.83 0.45 0.69
CA GLN A 135 10.90 -0.67 0.89
C GLN A 135 10.18 -0.65 2.24
N MET A 136 10.84 -0.23 3.32
CA MET A 136 10.24 -0.22 4.65
C MET A 136 9.30 0.98 4.87
N VAL A 137 9.60 2.14 4.28
CA VAL A 137 8.87 3.39 4.52
C VAL A 137 7.37 3.28 4.18
N PRO A 138 6.95 2.79 2.99
CA PRO A 138 5.52 2.65 2.70
C PRO A 138 4.79 1.72 3.65
N GLY A 139 5.42 0.62 4.06
CA GLY A 139 4.84 -0.34 4.98
C GLY A 139 4.58 0.26 6.36
N PHE A 140 5.54 0.96 6.92
CA PHE A 140 5.40 1.66 8.20
C PHE A 140 4.41 2.82 8.12
N TYR A 141 4.44 3.59 7.02
CA TYR A 141 3.53 4.70 6.79
C TYR A 141 2.07 4.22 6.79
N ILE A 142 1.72 3.31 5.88
CA ILE A 142 0.35 2.83 5.74
C ILE A 142 -0.08 2.03 6.98
N GLY A 143 0.80 1.16 7.50
CA GLY A 143 0.49 0.34 8.67
C GLY A 143 0.22 1.18 9.92
N SER A 144 1.10 2.14 10.25
CA SER A 144 0.90 3.02 11.40
C SER A 144 -0.35 3.88 11.24
N ARG A 145 -0.57 4.45 10.05
CA ARG A 145 -1.76 5.27 9.77
C ARG A 145 -3.04 4.44 9.95
N SER A 146 -3.10 3.26 9.37
CA SER A 146 -4.28 2.39 9.44
C SER A 146 -4.60 1.96 10.88
N ILE A 147 -3.60 1.51 11.62
CA ILE A 147 -3.78 1.10 13.02
C ILE A 147 -4.26 2.28 13.87
N ASN A 148 -3.63 3.44 13.72
CA ASN A 148 -3.98 4.60 14.52
C ASN A 148 -5.39 5.14 14.20
N LEU A 149 -5.80 5.16 12.92
CA LEU A 149 -7.18 5.54 12.55
C LEU A 149 -8.21 4.60 13.19
N LEU A 150 -7.94 3.29 13.21
CA LEU A 150 -8.83 2.31 13.85
C LEU A 150 -8.90 2.50 15.37
N LEU A 151 -7.76 2.80 16.03
CA LEU A 151 -7.68 2.98 17.48
C LEU A 151 -8.16 4.36 17.94
N GLN A 152 -7.95 5.38 17.12
CA GLN A 152 -8.31 6.76 17.45
C GLN A 152 -9.81 6.99 17.41
N GLY A 153 -10.53 6.15 16.68
CA GLY A 153 -11.97 6.25 16.48
C GLY A 153 -12.33 7.28 15.41
N ASP A 154 -13.61 7.69 15.41
CA ASP A 154 -14.12 8.67 14.47
C ASP A 154 -13.55 10.07 14.74
N THR A 155 -12.55 10.47 13.98
CA THR A 155 -11.88 11.78 14.05
C THR A 155 -12.50 12.82 13.13
N GLY A 156 -13.56 12.47 12.43
CA GLY A 156 -14.20 13.32 11.43
C GLY A 156 -13.57 13.21 10.04
N LYS A 157 -14.04 14.04 9.14
CA LYS A 157 -13.59 14.10 7.75
C LYS A 157 -13.13 15.51 7.39
N LYS A 158 -12.08 15.61 6.59
CA LYS A 158 -11.59 16.90 6.08
C LYS A 158 -12.60 17.54 5.15
N ALA A 159 -12.68 18.87 5.19
CA ALA A 159 -13.38 19.62 4.17
C ALA A 159 -12.57 19.66 2.87
N VAL A 160 -13.28 19.69 1.76
CA VAL A 160 -12.73 19.77 0.40
C VAL A 160 -13.29 20.99 -0.28
N ALA A 161 -12.41 21.82 -0.83
CA ALA A 161 -12.81 23.02 -1.54
C ALA A 161 -11.83 23.34 -2.68
N GLU A 162 -12.29 24.15 -3.62
CA GLU A 162 -11.53 24.64 -4.74
C GLU A 162 -11.59 26.16 -4.79
N ALA A 163 -10.45 26.79 -5.04
CA ALA A 163 -10.34 28.22 -5.27
C ALA A 163 -10.25 28.50 -6.77
N SER A 164 -11.00 29.47 -7.23
CA SER A 164 -10.94 30.00 -8.59
C SER A 164 -10.46 31.44 -8.57
N ALA A 165 -9.56 31.79 -9.49
CA ALA A 165 -9.05 33.14 -9.69
C ALA A 165 -9.62 33.75 -10.97
N ASP A 166 -9.71 35.08 -11.00
CA ASP A 166 -10.05 35.83 -12.21
C ASP A 166 -8.86 35.87 -13.19
N ILE A 167 -9.04 36.55 -14.33
CA ILE A 167 -8.02 36.70 -15.39
C ILE A 167 -6.74 37.40 -14.90
N ASN A 168 -6.83 38.18 -13.82
CA ASN A 168 -5.73 38.93 -13.22
C ASN A 168 -5.01 38.10 -12.11
N GLY A 169 -5.44 36.86 -11.86
CA GLY A 169 -4.91 36.03 -10.80
C GLY A 169 -5.41 36.44 -9.39
N VAL A 170 -6.51 37.15 -9.29
CA VAL A 170 -7.15 37.52 -8.02
C VAL A 170 -8.18 36.47 -7.65
N LEU A 171 -8.21 36.05 -6.37
CA LEU A 171 -9.20 35.09 -5.86
C LEU A 171 -10.62 35.62 -6.10
N SER A 172 -11.40 34.92 -6.92
CA SER A 172 -12.77 35.29 -7.23
C SER A 172 -13.80 34.50 -6.43
N LYS A 173 -13.51 33.23 -6.16
CA LYS A 173 -14.45 32.33 -5.46
C LYS A 173 -13.70 31.16 -4.80
N VAL A 174 -14.21 30.75 -3.62
CA VAL A 174 -13.90 29.45 -3.02
C VAL A 174 -15.19 28.62 -3.00
N LYS A 175 -15.19 27.51 -3.71
CA LYS A 175 -16.30 26.56 -3.75
C LYS A 175 -16.03 25.44 -2.75
N ILE A 176 -16.92 25.26 -1.77
CA ILE A 176 -16.87 24.13 -0.86
C ILE A 176 -17.55 22.94 -1.55
N ASN A 177 -16.78 21.93 -1.88
CA ASN A 177 -17.30 20.70 -2.49
C ASN A 177 -17.84 19.75 -1.40
N TYR A 178 -17.15 19.71 -0.26
CA TYR A 178 -17.58 18.97 0.92
C TYR A 178 -17.11 19.71 2.19
N GLY A 179 -18.03 19.98 3.11
CA GLY A 179 -17.75 20.80 4.30
C GLY A 179 -16.96 20.10 5.42
N GLY A 180 -16.69 18.81 5.27
CA GLY A 180 -16.08 18.02 6.35
C GLY A 180 -17.02 17.84 7.53
N ASP A 181 -16.48 17.41 8.66
CA ASP A 181 -17.18 17.34 9.93
C ASP A 181 -16.21 17.42 11.11
N LYS A 182 -16.74 17.65 12.31
CA LYS A 182 -15.96 17.75 13.57
C LYS A 182 -14.92 18.87 13.62
N TYR A 183 -15.14 19.94 12.90
CA TYR A 183 -14.42 21.18 13.12
C TYR A 183 -14.95 21.86 14.39
N GLY A 184 -14.12 22.00 15.42
CA GLY A 184 -14.45 22.67 16.67
C GLY A 184 -13.85 24.07 16.80
N SER A 185 -12.90 24.40 15.93
CA SER A 185 -12.24 25.70 15.85
C SER A 185 -11.92 26.04 14.40
N SER A 186 -11.65 27.31 14.12
CA SER A 186 -11.32 27.79 12.78
C SER A 186 -9.99 27.22 12.30
N PRO A 187 -9.97 26.39 11.24
CA PRO A 187 -8.73 25.90 10.64
C PRO A 187 -8.00 26.99 9.86
N GLN A 188 -6.70 26.81 9.66
CA GLN A 188 -5.94 27.62 8.70
C GLN A 188 -6.28 27.21 7.26
N ILE A 189 -6.32 28.16 6.34
CA ILE A 189 -6.63 27.90 4.94
C ILE A 189 -5.36 27.99 4.11
N LYS A 190 -5.10 26.93 3.35
CA LYS A 190 -3.99 26.83 2.41
C LYS A 190 -4.53 26.71 0.98
N ILE A 191 -4.04 27.57 0.08
CA ILE A 191 -4.34 27.48 -1.36
C ILE A 191 -3.04 27.15 -2.10
N GLY A 192 -3.00 26.00 -2.78
CA GLY A 192 -1.76 25.49 -3.36
C GLY A 192 -0.69 25.21 -2.30
N SER A 193 0.46 25.86 -2.36
CA SER A 193 1.58 25.69 -1.42
C SER A 193 1.58 26.68 -0.25
N GLU A 194 0.72 27.70 -0.25
CA GLU A 194 0.80 28.84 0.68
C GLU A 194 -0.39 28.89 1.66
N ILE A 195 -0.09 29.12 2.94
CA ILE A 195 -1.11 29.44 3.97
C ILE A 195 -1.54 30.89 3.76
N ARG A 196 -2.85 31.13 3.74
CA ARG A 196 -3.47 32.44 3.52
C ARG A 196 -4.16 32.91 4.82
N GLU A 197 -3.50 33.80 5.56
CA GLU A 197 -4.00 34.32 6.83
C GLU A 197 -5.22 35.23 6.67
N ASN A 198 -5.40 35.83 5.47
CA ASN A 198 -6.51 36.73 5.18
C ASN A 198 -7.81 35.97 4.80
N LEU A 199 -7.81 34.66 4.94
CA LEU A 199 -8.97 33.80 4.71
C LEU A 199 -9.47 33.26 6.05
N SER A 200 -10.77 33.32 6.27
CA SER A 200 -11.40 32.71 7.44
C SER A 200 -12.54 31.79 7.02
N PRO A 201 -12.55 30.54 7.50
CA PRO A 201 -13.62 29.60 7.20
C PRO A 201 -14.89 29.97 7.98
N ILE A 202 -16.04 29.76 7.36
CA ILE A 202 -17.35 29.87 8.01
C ILE A 202 -17.73 28.47 8.49
N LEU A 203 -17.91 28.32 9.79
CA LEU A 203 -18.25 27.04 10.42
C LEU A 203 -19.71 27.04 10.86
N GLU A 204 -20.46 25.99 10.49
CA GLU A 204 -21.80 25.70 10.97
C GLU A 204 -21.89 24.22 11.35
N ASP A 205 -22.32 23.93 12.57
CA ASP A 205 -22.48 22.56 13.10
C ASP A 205 -21.24 21.65 12.91
N GLY A 206 -20.05 22.22 13.06
CA GLY A 206 -18.78 21.48 12.88
C GLY A 206 -18.40 21.20 11.42
N LYS A 207 -19.03 21.89 10.46
CA LYS A 207 -18.73 21.81 9.03
C LYS A 207 -18.29 23.16 8.49
N ILE A 208 -17.46 23.15 7.48
CA ILE A 208 -17.09 24.37 6.74
C ILE A 208 -18.11 24.57 5.63
N VAL A 209 -18.88 25.66 5.73
CA VAL A 209 -19.92 26.00 4.75
C VAL A 209 -19.49 27.10 3.80
N GLY A 210 -18.42 27.80 4.08
CA GLY A 210 -17.89 28.88 3.24
C GLY A 210 -16.54 29.38 3.72
N VAL A 211 -15.99 30.33 2.96
CA VAL A 211 -14.75 31.04 3.30
C VAL A 211 -14.98 32.53 3.08
N ASN A 212 -14.71 33.32 4.12
CA ASN A 212 -14.69 34.78 4.04
C ASN A 212 -13.28 35.25 3.66
N PHE A 213 -13.20 36.22 2.77
CA PHE A 213 -11.96 36.92 2.44
C PHE A 213 -12.20 38.42 2.45
N THR A 214 -11.32 39.15 3.13
CA THR A 214 -11.46 40.60 3.40
C THR A 214 -10.60 41.44 2.47
N GLU A 215 -9.66 40.83 1.75
CA GLU A 215 -8.74 41.50 0.87
C GLU A 215 -8.57 40.75 -0.46
N ASN A 216 -8.14 41.47 -1.51
CA ASN A 216 -7.83 40.86 -2.79
C ASN A 216 -6.59 39.95 -2.69
N ILE A 217 -6.78 38.64 -2.77
CA ILE A 217 -5.70 37.67 -2.78
C ILE A 217 -5.18 37.52 -4.21
N ILE A 218 -3.95 37.94 -4.43
CA ILE A 218 -3.29 38.03 -5.74
C ILE A 218 -2.27 36.88 -5.88
N GLY A 219 -1.88 36.57 -7.13
CA GLY A 219 -0.82 35.61 -7.43
C GLY A 219 -1.30 34.15 -7.60
N LEU A 220 -2.61 33.98 -7.79
CA LEU A 220 -3.20 32.67 -8.12
C LEU A 220 -3.15 32.44 -9.63
N LYS A 221 -3.14 31.16 -10.05
CA LYS A 221 -3.16 30.81 -11.47
C LYS A 221 -4.53 31.09 -12.08
N PRO A 222 -4.65 31.97 -13.08
CA PRO A 222 -5.92 32.21 -13.75
C PRO A 222 -6.45 30.94 -14.44
N SER A 223 -7.75 30.79 -14.47
CA SER A 223 -8.48 29.76 -15.23
C SER A 223 -8.26 28.28 -14.82
N MET A 224 -7.54 28.01 -13.73
CA MET A 224 -7.41 26.66 -13.19
C MET A 224 -7.92 26.61 -11.75
N PRO A 225 -8.86 25.72 -11.40
CA PRO A 225 -9.23 25.46 -10.01
C PRO A 225 -8.01 24.99 -9.23
N MET A 226 -7.79 25.56 -8.05
CA MET A 226 -6.71 25.19 -7.17
C MET A 226 -7.27 24.53 -5.91
N PRO A 227 -6.66 23.43 -5.44
CA PRO A 227 -7.10 22.76 -4.23
C PRO A 227 -6.94 23.68 -3.01
N VAL A 228 -7.96 23.71 -2.16
CA VAL A 228 -7.98 24.40 -0.88
C VAL A 228 -7.92 23.37 0.23
N SER A 229 -6.91 23.47 1.08
CA SER A 229 -6.74 22.59 2.23
C SER A 229 -7.01 23.34 3.53
N PHE A 230 -7.70 22.70 4.45
CA PHE A 230 -7.98 23.21 5.80
C PHE A 230 -7.10 22.48 6.80
N ILE A 231 -6.25 23.23 7.52
CA ILE A 231 -5.23 22.68 8.41
C ILE A 231 -5.62 22.99 9.87
N GLY A 232 -5.68 21.96 10.71
CA GLY A 232 -6.11 22.09 12.09
C GLY A 232 -7.63 22.10 12.26
N GLY A 233 -8.07 22.57 13.39
CA GLY A 233 -9.48 22.83 13.67
C GLY A 233 -10.31 21.64 14.17
N ASN A 234 -9.73 20.46 14.42
CA ASN A 234 -10.48 19.33 14.98
C ASN A 234 -11.01 19.64 16.40
N ILE A 235 -12.25 19.22 16.68
CA ILE A 235 -12.93 19.46 17.96
C ILE A 235 -12.18 18.87 19.17
N ASN A 236 -11.42 17.78 18.98
CA ASN A 236 -10.68 17.13 20.05
C ASN A 236 -9.23 17.63 20.17
N ASN A 237 -8.64 18.10 19.07
CA ASN A 237 -7.29 18.65 19.03
C ASN A 237 -7.19 19.69 17.90
N PRO A 238 -7.23 21.00 18.23
CA PRO A 238 -7.21 22.08 17.24
C PRO A 238 -5.99 22.13 16.33
N GLU A 239 -4.87 21.49 16.71
CA GLU A 239 -3.64 21.49 15.93
C GLU A 239 -3.68 20.51 14.75
N ILE A 240 -4.58 19.53 14.78
CA ILE A 240 -4.75 18.54 13.74
C ILE A 240 -6.07 18.75 12.98
N SER A 241 -6.11 18.35 11.70
CA SER A 241 -7.34 18.39 10.91
C SER A 241 -8.23 17.18 11.22
N PRO A 242 -9.56 17.31 11.08
CA PRO A 242 -10.46 16.16 11.11
C PRO A 242 -9.97 15.06 10.13
N GLY A 243 -10.02 13.80 10.57
CA GLY A 243 -9.54 12.65 9.77
C GLY A 243 -8.03 12.41 9.80
N ASP A 244 -7.23 13.29 10.39
CA ASP A 244 -5.79 13.08 10.53
C ASP A 244 -5.45 12.27 11.80
N VAL A 245 -4.34 11.55 11.71
CA VAL A 245 -3.76 10.83 12.85
C VAL A 245 -2.87 11.79 13.65
N GLU A 246 -3.01 11.74 14.97
CA GLU A 246 -2.16 12.53 15.87
C GLU A 246 -0.67 12.20 15.65
N PRO A 247 0.20 13.21 15.42
CA PRO A 247 1.61 12.99 15.05
C PRO A 247 2.40 12.15 16.06
N PHE A 248 2.13 12.31 17.36
CA PHE A 248 2.80 11.52 18.38
C PHE A 248 2.40 10.04 18.31
N ARG A 249 1.12 9.73 18.19
CA ARG A 249 0.61 8.36 18.08
C ARG A 249 1.09 7.70 16.78
N TYR A 250 1.15 8.47 15.70
CA TYR A 250 1.67 7.99 14.43
C TYR A 250 3.14 7.55 14.55
N LYS A 251 4.01 8.40 15.13
CA LYS A 251 5.42 8.08 15.36
C LYS A 251 5.59 6.89 16.32
N LEU A 252 4.80 6.83 17.39
CA LEU A 252 4.80 5.73 18.33
C LEU A 252 4.38 4.40 17.65
N GLY A 253 3.38 4.43 16.79
CA GLY A 253 2.97 3.27 16.00
C GLY A 253 4.09 2.73 15.11
N ILE A 254 4.81 3.61 14.41
CA ILE A 254 5.99 3.23 13.61
C ILE A 254 7.05 2.57 14.50
N LEU A 255 7.37 3.18 15.65
CA LEU A 255 8.39 2.67 16.56
C LEU A 255 8.02 1.28 17.11
N ILE A 256 6.78 1.10 17.55
CA ILE A 256 6.29 -0.19 18.07
C ILE A 256 6.37 -1.26 16.96
N MET A 257 5.89 -0.96 15.76
CA MET A 257 5.97 -1.91 14.65
C MET A 257 7.40 -2.28 14.31
N ALA A 258 8.32 -1.31 14.28
CA ALA A 258 9.73 -1.55 13.99
C ALA A 258 10.38 -2.44 15.05
N ILE A 259 10.16 -2.15 16.34
CA ILE A 259 10.72 -2.94 17.45
C ILE A 259 10.15 -4.35 17.44
N VAL A 260 8.84 -4.49 17.34
CA VAL A 260 8.16 -5.78 17.36
C VAL A 260 8.59 -6.66 16.19
N THR A 261 8.58 -6.09 14.96
CA THR A 261 8.98 -6.83 13.75
C THR A 261 10.47 -7.17 13.79
N GLY A 262 11.32 -6.20 14.16
CA GLY A 262 12.76 -6.42 14.28
C GLY A 262 13.10 -7.52 15.31
N ALA A 263 12.45 -7.49 16.47
CA ALA A 263 12.68 -8.47 17.51
C ALA A 263 12.38 -9.91 17.02
N TYR A 264 11.19 -10.17 16.48
CA TYR A 264 10.86 -11.54 16.09
C TYR A 264 11.70 -12.05 14.90
N VAL A 265 12.14 -11.15 14.00
CA VAL A 265 13.02 -11.52 12.87
C VAL A 265 14.42 -11.83 13.37
N ILE A 266 14.98 -11.01 14.27
CA ILE A 266 16.32 -11.21 14.83
C ILE A 266 16.40 -12.51 15.63
N PHE A 267 15.41 -12.80 16.46
CA PHE A 267 15.41 -13.99 17.31
C PHE A 267 14.91 -15.27 16.62
N GLY A 268 14.17 -15.16 15.54
CA GLY A 268 13.56 -16.31 14.90
C GLY A 268 14.06 -16.64 13.49
N GLY A 269 14.98 -15.84 12.94
CA GLY A 269 15.59 -16.05 11.63
C GLY A 269 14.60 -16.22 10.47
N LEU A 270 15.09 -16.77 9.34
CA LEU A 270 14.26 -16.94 8.14
C LEU A 270 13.10 -17.93 8.35
N LYS A 271 13.26 -18.93 9.19
CA LYS A 271 12.23 -19.94 9.43
C LYS A 271 10.99 -19.34 10.12
N ALA A 272 11.20 -18.47 11.11
CA ALA A 272 10.13 -17.74 11.75
C ALA A 272 9.39 -16.86 10.74
N VAL A 273 10.15 -16.15 9.90
CA VAL A 273 9.59 -15.29 8.84
C VAL A 273 8.73 -16.09 7.86
N ILE A 274 9.23 -17.23 7.35
CA ILE A 274 8.48 -18.08 6.42
C ILE A 274 7.14 -18.54 7.03
N VAL A 275 7.17 -18.96 8.29
CA VAL A 275 5.96 -19.44 8.97
C VAL A 275 4.95 -18.33 9.17
N THR A 276 5.39 -17.16 9.64
CA THR A 276 4.51 -16.00 9.80
C THR A 276 3.97 -15.51 8.46
N ASP A 277 4.81 -15.46 7.42
CA ASP A 277 4.40 -15.08 6.07
C ASP A 277 3.30 -16.01 5.51
N VAL A 278 3.42 -17.33 5.72
CA VAL A 278 2.39 -18.30 5.28
C VAL A 278 1.06 -18.04 5.98
N ILE A 279 1.07 -17.86 7.29
CA ILE A 279 -0.16 -17.58 8.06
C ILE A 279 -0.78 -16.27 7.58
N GLN A 280 0.02 -15.22 7.47
CA GLN A 280 -0.43 -13.91 7.02
C GLN A 280 -0.94 -13.93 5.58
N SER A 281 -0.32 -14.72 4.70
CA SER A 281 -0.77 -14.91 3.31
C SER A 281 -2.18 -15.50 3.24
N VAL A 282 -2.45 -16.54 4.04
CA VAL A 282 -3.78 -17.15 4.11
C VAL A 282 -4.80 -16.14 4.64
N LEU A 283 -4.49 -15.47 5.74
CA LEU A 283 -5.38 -14.45 6.32
C LEU A 283 -5.67 -13.31 5.34
N LEU A 284 -4.65 -12.85 4.62
CA LEU A 284 -4.77 -11.77 3.64
C LEU A 284 -5.64 -12.18 2.45
N LEU A 285 -5.44 -13.39 1.91
CA LEU A 285 -6.27 -13.90 0.82
C LEU A 285 -7.72 -14.04 1.25
N LEU A 286 -7.98 -14.60 2.44
CA LEU A 286 -9.34 -14.73 2.97
C LEU A 286 -9.99 -13.36 3.20
N ALA A 287 -9.27 -12.41 3.79
CA ALA A 287 -9.76 -11.06 4.02
C ALA A 287 -10.03 -10.32 2.70
N GLY A 288 -9.11 -10.41 1.73
CA GLY A 288 -9.28 -9.80 0.41
C GLY A 288 -10.48 -10.34 -0.35
N LEU A 289 -10.64 -11.67 -0.37
CA LEU A 289 -11.79 -12.33 -0.98
C LEU A 289 -13.10 -11.97 -0.28
N LEU A 290 -13.10 -11.87 1.05
CA LEU A 290 -14.28 -11.45 1.82
C LEU A 290 -14.68 -10.01 1.50
N VAL A 291 -13.72 -9.08 1.47
CA VAL A 291 -13.96 -7.68 1.09
C VAL A 291 -14.51 -7.59 -0.34
N ALA A 292 -13.91 -8.32 -1.27
CA ALA A 292 -14.42 -8.40 -2.64
C ALA A 292 -15.85 -8.95 -2.70
N TYR A 293 -16.12 -10.05 -2.00
CA TYR A 293 -17.46 -10.64 -1.93
C TYR A 293 -18.49 -9.64 -1.39
N ILE A 294 -18.20 -8.97 -0.28
CA ILE A 294 -19.10 -7.98 0.32
C ILE A 294 -19.34 -6.82 -0.66
N THR A 295 -18.28 -6.32 -1.31
CA THR A 295 -18.38 -5.19 -2.24
C THR A 295 -19.18 -5.56 -3.49
N PHE A 296 -18.87 -6.69 -4.12
CA PHE A 296 -19.58 -7.12 -5.33
C PHE A 296 -21.01 -7.59 -5.07
N SER A 297 -21.34 -7.97 -3.83
CA SER A 297 -22.70 -8.32 -3.42
C SER A 297 -23.59 -7.13 -3.12
N GLN A 298 -23.07 -5.89 -3.16
CA GLN A 298 -23.90 -4.70 -3.00
C GLN A 298 -24.92 -4.63 -4.15
N PRO A 299 -26.20 -4.30 -3.87
CA PRO A 299 -27.26 -4.26 -4.89
C PRO A 299 -26.92 -3.31 -6.05
N GLU A 300 -26.25 -2.20 -5.76
CA GLU A 300 -25.85 -1.19 -6.74
C GLU A 300 -24.79 -1.71 -7.71
N ILE A 301 -23.96 -2.67 -7.28
CA ILE A 301 -22.93 -3.28 -8.12
C ILE A 301 -23.46 -4.52 -8.84
N GLY A 302 -24.16 -5.40 -8.11
CA GLY A 302 -24.79 -6.60 -8.68
C GLY A 302 -23.81 -7.63 -9.25
N GLY A 303 -22.57 -7.68 -8.75
CA GLY A 303 -21.54 -8.63 -9.15
C GLY A 303 -20.58 -8.11 -10.21
N TRP A 304 -19.54 -8.94 -10.50
CA TRP A 304 -18.49 -8.59 -11.46
C TRP A 304 -19.00 -8.36 -12.88
N ALA A 305 -19.93 -9.18 -13.37
CA ALA A 305 -20.46 -9.07 -14.72
C ALA A 305 -21.23 -7.74 -14.93
N ASN A 306 -22.03 -7.32 -13.94
CA ASN A 306 -22.71 -6.03 -13.98
C ASN A 306 -21.75 -4.86 -13.89
N LEU A 307 -20.69 -4.96 -13.07
CA LEU A 307 -19.64 -3.95 -13.00
C LEU A 307 -19.00 -3.76 -14.39
N VAL A 308 -18.65 -4.86 -15.08
CA VAL A 308 -18.07 -4.82 -16.43
C VAL A 308 -19.05 -4.16 -17.43
N ALA A 309 -20.31 -4.59 -17.42
CA ALA A 309 -21.31 -4.02 -18.32
C ALA A 309 -21.51 -2.51 -18.08
N ARG A 310 -21.48 -2.11 -16.83
CA ARG A 310 -21.62 -0.71 -16.43
C ARG A 310 -20.42 0.13 -16.85
N ASP A 311 -19.20 -0.40 -16.65
CA ASP A 311 -17.96 0.26 -17.02
C ASP A 311 -17.91 0.49 -18.54
N LEU A 312 -18.22 -0.53 -19.34
CA LEU A 312 -18.29 -0.44 -20.81
C LEU A 312 -19.36 0.55 -21.33
N GLY A 313 -20.40 0.79 -20.55
CA GLY A 313 -21.44 1.81 -20.86
C GLY A 313 -21.08 3.22 -20.38
N SER A 314 -19.93 3.42 -19.74
CA SER A 314 -19.51 4.70 -19.17
C SER A 314 -18.54 5.41 -20.12
N GLU A 315 -19.03 5.91 -21.27
CA GLU A 315 -18.20 6.55 -22.29
C GLU A 315 -17.23 7.60 -21.73
N GLY A 316 -15.92 7.39 -22.01
CA GLY A 316 -14.85 8.31 -21.66
C GLY A 316 -14.37 8.24 -20.18
N VAL A 317 -14.91 7.31 -19.39
CA VAL A 317 -14.55 7.14 -17.97
C VAL A 317 -14.38 5.66 -17.61
N GLU A 318 -14.12 4.81 -18.61
CA GLU A 318 -13.91 3.38 -18.39
C GLU A 318 -12.67 3.17 -17.52
N ARG A 319 -12.79 2.27 -16.55
CA ARG A 319 -11.74 1.96 -15.58
C ARG A 319 -11.22 0.51 -15.68
N LEU A 320 -11.89 -0.33 -16.45
CA LEU A 320 -11.52 -1.75 -16.59
C LEU A 320 -10.53 -2.04 -17.74
N HIS A 321 -10.08 -1.02 -18.49
CA HIS A 321 -9.06 -1.25 -19.51
C HIS A 321 -7.68 -1.57 -18.89
N LEU A 322 -6.96 -2.50 -19.54
CA LEU A 322 -5.64 -2.92 -19.11
C LEU A 322 -4.53 -1.94 -19.51
N TYR A 323 -4.70 -1.21 -20.60
CA TYR A 323 -3.68 -0.34 -21.15
C TYR A 323 -4.21 1.08 -21.28
N ASN A 324 -3.48 2.02 -20.72
CA ASN A 324 -3.72 3.43 -20.93
C ASN A 324 -2.94 3.94 -22.16
N ALA A 325 -3.34 5.08 -22.70
CA ALA A 325 -2.66 5.73 -23.81
C ALA A 325 -1.18 6.02 -23.50
N SER A 326 -0.37 6.21 -24.55
CA SER A 326 1.08 6.45 -24.42
C SER A 326 1.44 7.76 -23.71
N ASP A 327 0.53 8.71 -23.67
CA ASP A 327 0.64 10.01 -23.02
C ASP A 327 -0.03 10.07 -21.63
N HIS A 328 -0.54 8.95 -21.14
CA HIS A 328 -1.15 8.91 -19.81
C HIS A 328 -0.11 9.24 -18.73
N PRO A 329 -0.41 10.21 -17.82
CA PRO A 329 0.59 10.76 -16.90
C PRO A 329 1.15 9.76 -15.89
N SER A 330 0.37 8.76 -15.49
CA SER A 330 0.76 7.84 -14.41
C SER A 330 1.17 6.45 -14.90
N LEU A 331 0.45 5.88 -15.86
CA LEU A 331 0.60 4.48 -16.30
C LEU A 331 0.45 4.34 -17.82
N PRO A 332 1.36 4.90 -18.64
CA PRO A 332 1.35 4.68 -20.07
C PRO A 332 1.69 3.23 -20.42
N TRP A 333 1.08 2.66 -21.47
CA TRP A 333 1.36 1.28 -21.87
C TRP A 333 2.85 1.04 -22.21
N THR A 334 3.55 2.06 -22.70
CA THR A 334 4.99 2.00 -22.99
C THR A 334 5.81 1.72 -21.73
N GLY A 335 5.40 2.28 -20.57
CA GLY A 335 6.04 2.05 -19.28
C GLY A 335 5.90 0.61 -18.79
N VAL A 336 4.81 -0.07 -19.17
CA VAL A 336 4.59 -1.50 -18.83
C VAL A 336 5.64 -2.38 -19.52
N LEU A 337 5.96 -2.12 -20.77
CA LEU A 337 6.92 -2.91 -21.55
C LEU A 337 8.38 -2.55 -21.27
N THR A 338 8.65 -1.39 -20.74
CA THR A 338 10.02 -0.90 -20.47
C THR A 338 10.34 -0.89 -18.97
N GLY A 339 9.96 0.15 -18.27
CA GLY A 339 10.32 0.36 -16.87
C GLY A 339 9.83 -0.75 -15.94
N LEU A 340 8.59 -1.25 -16.14
CA LEU A 340 8.03 -2.30 -15.30
C LEU A 340 8.74 -3.64 -15.51
N MET A 341 9.17 -3.97 -16.73
CA MET A 341 9.98 -5.18 -16.99
C MET A 341 11.34 -5.11 -16.31
N VAL A 342 12.02 -3.95 -16.33
CA VAL A 342 13.28 -3.73 -15.60
C VAL A 342 13.06 -3.89 -14.10
N LEU A 343 11.97 -3.32 -13.58
CA LEU A 343 11.59 -3.48 -12.17
C LEU A 343 11.40 -4.95 -11.80
N HIS A 344 10.69 -5.72 -12.63
CA HIS A 344 10.45 -7.15 -12.37
C HIS A 344 11.73 -7.98 -12.45
N PHE A 345 12.62 -7.67 -13.39
CA PHE A 345 13.93 -8.30 -13.45
C PHE A 345 14.70 -8.10 -12.14
N TYR A 346 14.76 -6.85 -11.65
CA TYR A 346 15.41 -6.53 -10.39
C TYR A 346 14.70 -7.20 -9.21
N TYR A 347 13.40 -6.93 -9.04
CA TYR A 347 12.67 -7.28 -7.83
C TYR A 347 12.54 -8.80 -7.62
N TRP A 348 12.23 -9.53 -8.68
CA TRP A 348 12.03 -10.98 -8.59
C TRP A 348 13.33 -11.77 -8.78
N GLY A 349 14.21 -11.32 -9.66
CA GLY A 349 15.42 -12.04 -10.04
C GLY A 349 16.63 -11.81 -9.14
N THR A 350 16.75 -10.57 -8.64
CA THR A 350 17.98 -10.13 -7.96
C THR A 350 17.78 -9.46 -6.60
N ASN A 351 16.56 -9.42 -6.07
CA ASN A 351 16.32 -8.89 -4.74
C ASN A 351 16.51 -9.99 -3.69
N GLN A 352 17.40 -9.71 -2.72
CA GLN A 352 17.80 -10.65 -1.69
C GLN A 352 16.63 -11.29 -0.95
N PHE A 353 15.65 -10.48 -0.51
CA PHE A 353 14.60 -11.00 0.35
C PHE A 353 13.62 -11.93 -0.38
N ILE A 354 13.46 -11.83 -1.70
CA ILE A 354 12.66 -12.77 -2.52
C ILE A 354 13.49 -14.03 -2.81
N VAL A 355 14.73 -13.86 -3.31
CA VAL A 355 15.57 -14.97 -3.73
C VAL A 355 15.91 -15.90 -2.56
N GLN A 356 16.14 -15.35 -1.37
CA GLN A 356 16.44 -16.12 -0.16
C GLN A 356 15.33 -17.12 0.20
N ARG A 357 14.07 -16.76 -0.03
CA ARG A 357 12.93 -17.66 0.19
C ARG A 357 12.91 -18.84 -0.79
N ALA A 358 13.26 -18.59 -2.05
CA ALA A 358 13.42 -19.66 -3.03
C ALA A 358 14.61 -20.57 -2.71
N LEU A 359 15.72 -20.02 -2.19
CA LEU A 359 16.90 -20.75 -1.79
C LEU A 359 16.71 -21.62 -0.53
N SER A 360 15.75 -21.26 0.33
CA SER A 360 15.40 -22.04 1.53
C SER A 360 14.72 -23.38 1.24
N ALA A 361 14.30 -23.60 -0.01
CA ALA A 361 13.60 -24.81 -0.40
C ALA A 361 14.46 -26.07 -0.30
N ARG A 362 13.88 -27.17 0.17
CA ARG A 362 14.58 -28.46 0.33
C ARG A 362 15.03 -29.11 -0.98
N SER A 363 14.45 -28.72 -2.13
CA SER A 363 14.85 -29.21 -3.45
C SER A 363 14.53 -28.20 -4.54
N ASP A 364 15.12 -28.35 -5.73
CA ASP A 364 14.83 -27.52 -6.90
C ASP A 364 13.36 -27.63 -7.32
N LYS A 365 12.78 -28.84 -7.24
CA LYS A 365 11.36 -29.06 -7.53
C LYS A 365 10.47 -28.27 -6.58
N GLU A 366 10.74 -28.31 -5.28
CA GLU A 366 9.96 -27.58 -4.27
C GLU A 366 10.09 -26.06 -4.46
N ALA A 367 11.29 -25.57 -4.78
CA ALA A 367 11.51 -24.16 -5.07
C ALA A 367 10.69 -23.70 -6.29
N ARG A 368 10.78 -24.44 -7.41
CA ARG A 368 10.06 -24.10 -8.65
C ARG A 368 8.55 -24.12 -8.47
N ILE A 369 8.00 -25.17 -7.85
CA ILE A 369 6.56 -25.26 -7.57
C ILE A 369 6.14 -24.10 -6.68
N GLY A 370 6.92 -23.77 -5.63
CA GLY A 370 6.62 -22.66 -4.74
C GLY A 370 6.61 -21.30 -5.43
N ILE A 371 7.59 -21.04 -6.31
CA ILE A 371 7.64 -19.79 -7.10
C ILE A 371 6.43 -19.69 -8.04
N LEU A 372 6.08 -20.77 -8.75
CA LEU A 372 4.94 -20.79 -9.67
C LEU A 372 3.61 -20.60 -8.92
N ALA A 373 3.46 -21.26 -7.75
CA ALA A 373 2.28 -21.10 -6.93
C ALA A 373 2.15 -19.66 -6.37
N ALA A 374 3.25 -19.02 -5.97
CA ALA A 374 3.25 -17.62 -5.59
C ALA A 374 2.78 -16.72 -6.75
N GLY A 375 3.23 -17.00 -7.99
CA GLY A 375 2.77 -16.32 -9.20
C GLY A 375 1.27 -16.48 -9.41
N PHE A 376 0.74 -17.68 -9.22
CA PHE A 376 -0.70 -17.91 -9.32
C PHE A 376 -1.51 -17.10 -8.28
N PHE A 377 -1.07 -17.08 -7.03
CA PHE A 377 -1.74 -16.27 -6.01
C PHE A 377 -1.72 -14.78 -6.32
N LYS A 378 -0.66 -14.27 -6.96
CA LYS A 378 -0.56 -12.87 -7.39
C LYS A 378 -1.64 -12.48 -8.40
N LEU A 379 -2.07 -13.39 -9.25
CA LEU A 379 -3.16 -13.12 -10.21
C LEU A 379 -4.51 -12.85 -9.54
N LEU A 380 -4.69 -13.24 -8.29
CA LEU A 380 -5.93 -12.99 -7.55
C LEU A 380 -5.98 -11.55 -7.01
N ILE A 381 -4.83 -10.92 -6.75
CA ILE A 381 -4.75 -9.58 -6.14
C ILE A 381 -5.54 -8.52 -6.93
N PRO A 382 -5.38 -8.38 -8.26
CA PRO A 382 -6.11 -7.39 -9.03
C PRO A 382 -7.63 -7.45 -8.83
N PHE A 383 -8.19 -8.64 -8.69
CA PHE A 383 -9.63 -8.80 -8.54
C PHE A 383 -10.15 -8.35 -7.18
N PHE A 384 -9.52 -8.78 -6.09
CA PHE A 384 -9.99 -8.42 -4.76
C PHE A 384 -9.49 -7.05 -4.27
N SER A 385 -8.50 -6.45 -4.90
CA SER A 385 -7.98 -5.14 -4.54
C SER A 385 -8.42 -4.07 -5.56
N ILE A 386 -7.86 -4.10 -6.77
CA ILE A 386 -8.14 -3.09 -7.81
C ILE A 386 -9.60 -3.13 -8.24
N GLY A 387 -10.15 -4.33 -8.47
CA GLY A 387 -11.56 -4.50 -8.84
C GLY A 387 -12.51 -3.98 -7.78
N THR A 388 -12.21 -4.20 -6.51
CA THR A 388 -12.98 -3.65 -5.39
C THR A 388 -12.88 -2.12 -5.34
N GLY A 389 -11.72 -1.55 -5.65
CA GLY A 389 -11.53 -0.10 -5.78
C GLY A 389 -12.39 0.52 -6.89
N ILE A 390 -12.45 -0.15 -8.05
CA ILE A 390 -13.32 0.27 -9.16
C ILE A 390 -14.80 0.17 -8.77
N ALA A 391 -15.20 -0.92 -8.12
CA ALA A 391 -16.56 -1.06 -7.60
C ALA A 391 -16.91 0.04 -6.61
N ALA A 392 -15.99 0.39 -5.71
CA ALA A 392 -16.15 1.49 -4.78
C ALA A 392 -16.35 2.82 -5.50
N TYR A 393 -15.64 3.09 -6.60
CA TYR A 393 -15.84 4.31 -7.41
C TYR A 393 -17.29 4.43 -7.87
N TYR A 394 -17.88 3.36 -8.41
CA TYR A 394 -19.28 3.36 -8.84
C TYR A 394 -20.27 3.48 -7.69
N LEU A 395 -20.01 2.85 -6.54
CA LEU A 395 -20.82 3.00 -5.34
C LEU A 395 -20.84 4.45 -4.83
N PHE A 396 -19.70 5.11 -4.81
CA PHE A 396 -19.59 6.51 -4.39
C PHE A 396 -20.31 7.43 -5.35
N LYS A 397 -20.19 7.20 -6.66
CA LYS A 397 -20.88 7.96 -7.69
C LYS A 397 -22.39 7.84 -7.54
N ASP A 398 -22.93 6.64 -7.30
CA ASP A 398 -24.37 6.41 -7.15
C ASP A 398 -24.96 7.03 -5.89
N ARG A 399 -24.19 7.01 -4.82
CA ARG A 399 -24.59 7.58 -3.53
C ARG A 399 -24.37 9.08 -3.44
N ASN A 400 -23.94 9.72 -4.54
CA ASN A 400 -23.53 11.14 -4.57
C ASN A 400 -22.53 11.49 -3.44
N LEU A 401 -21.68 10.52 -3.07
CA LEU A 401 -20.63 10.75 -2.11
C LEU A 401 -19.46 11.41 -2.84
N GLU A 402 -19.26 12.69 -2.59
CA GLU A 402 -18.07 13.39 -3.10
C GLU A 402 -16.82 12.81 -2.41
N VAL A 403 -15.89 12.34 -3.22
CA VAL A 403 -14.60 11.87 -2.74
C VAL A 403 -13.62 13.02 -2.85
N ALA A 404 -12.98 13.35 -1.75
CA ALA A 404 -11.79 14.17 -1.78
C ALA A 404 -10.75 13.47 -2.67
N GLN A 405 -10.52 14.00 -3.85
CA GLN A 405 -9.40 13.59 -4.68
C GLN A 405 -8.14 14.22 -4.08
N ASP A 406 -7.56 13.55 -3.09
CA ASP A 406 -6.17 13.79 -2.71
C ASP A 406 -5.32 13.24 -3.88
N THR A 407 -4.94 14.13 -4.77
CA THR A 407 -3.97 13.88 -5.85
C THR A 407 -2.55 13.87 -5.30
#